data_52044c23ff632b24c1a92de95a03e43e
#
_entry.id   52044c23ff632b24c1a92de95a03e43e
#
_cell.length_a   1.000
_cell.length_b   1.000
_cell.length_c   1.000
_cell.angle_alpha   90.00
_cell.angle_beta   90.00
_cell.angle_gamma   90.00
#
_symmetry.space_group_name_H-M   'P 1'
#
loop_
_entity.id
_entity.type
_entity.pdbx_description
1 polymer ?
#
loop_
_entity_poly.entity_id
_entity_poly.type
_entity_poly.pdbx_seq_one_letter_code
_entity_poly.pdbx_strand_id
1 'polypeptide(L)'
;MINKSFEFKIGVIGLGYVGTPLACLFSKKYDTWGYDIKAEKVAKLAKSTMEDNRPVSKALEQGLKLTSNIDDLKKCNVYIIAVPTPVNKSNKPDISCVRNATAEVGKILKEGDIVVYESTVYPGLTEEVCAPLLASTSGLKLNQSFFVGFSPERINPGDTVHTIENIVKVTSGSTPEAAAIIDSLYASVLTHGTYRAKSIKIAEACKLMENCQRDIQIAFFNEMEKIFDKMNINIEDVTAAASTKWNFVPATPGLVGGHCIAVDPYYLINKAQEVDVVPSLLSTAREVNEQMAVWMAGKIKNASESRKFKAPETNVLILGFSFKPDSDDIRNTKVADLYINLVGAGYKTTLYDPLVDVKEVKEEYNIKVTDDPKVLEKEYQIVVIGTHHKMFDSIDMNNLITDKGFICDIYGIHKPRS
;
A
#
# COMPACT_ATOMS: atom_id res chain seq x y z
N MET A 1 31.37 4.65 20.59
CA MET A 1 30.69 5.95 20.76
C MET A 1 30.48 6.55 19.39
N ILE A 2 29.24 6.89 19.04
CA ILE A 2 28.94 7.53 17.75
C ILE A 2 29.55 8.93 17.79
N ASN A 3 30.36 9.26 16.77
CA ASN A 3 31.13 10.51 16.74
C ASN A 3 30.20 11.72 16.48
N LYS A 4 30.43 12.87 17.14
CA LYS A 4 29.63 14.10 16.96
C LYS A 4 29.69 14.72 15.54
N SER A 5 30.64 14.28 14.68
CA SER A 5 30.77 14.67 13.27
C SER A 5 30.43 13.50 12.34
N PHE A 6 29.23 12.94 12.48
CA PHE A 6 28.80 11.80 11.66
C PHE A 6 28.46 12.28 10.22
N GLU A 7 29.33 11.97 9.28
CA GLU A 7 29.10 12.22 7.86
C GLU A 7 28.22 11.10 7.29
N PHE A 8 27.00 11.44 6.86
CA PHE A 8 26.06 10.45 6.36
C PHE A 8 26.41 9.97 4.96
N LYS A 9 26.60 8.65 4.79
CA LYS A 9 26.67 7.94 3.51
C LYS A 9 25.60 6.86 3.52
N ILE A 10 24.60 6.98 2.65
CA ILE A 10 23.33 6.29 2.79
C ILE A 10 23.23 5.16 1.79
N GLY A 11 22.87 3.96 2.24
CA GLY A 11 22.46 2.84 1.42
C GLY A 11 20.98 2.55 1.63
N VAL A 12 20.14 2.70 0.59
CA VAL A 12 18.72 2.35 0.62
C VAL A 12 18.54 0.97 -0.01
N ILE A 13 18.02 0.02 0.76
CA ILE A 13 17.85 -1.38 0.37
C ILE A 13 16.37 -1.64 0.05
N GLY A 14 16.10 -2.01 -1.20
CA GLY A 14 14.76 -2.17 -1.76
C GLY A 14 14.29 -0.89 -2.46
N LEU A 15 14.32 -0.89 -3.80
CA LEU A 15 13.93 0.25 -4.64
C LEU A 15 12.46 0.12 -5.10
N GLY A 16 11.55 -0.07 -4.14
CA GLY A 16 10.10 -0.09 -4.33
C GLY A 16 9.46 1.29 -4.17
N TYR A 17 8.16 1.28 -3.87
CA TYR A 17 7.34 2.49 -3.67
C TYR A 17 7.80 3.36 -2.49
N VAL A 18 8.49 2.78 -1.51
CA VAL A 18 9.05 3.51 -0.37
C VAL A 18 10.52 3.85 -0.62
N GLY A 19 11.33 2.85 -0.97
CA GLY A 19 12.78 3.03 -1.04
C GLY A 19 13.24 3.93 -2.20
N THR A 20 12.56 3.90 -3.35
CA THR A 20 12.93 4.79 -4.47
C THR A 20 12.73 6.27 -4.13
N PRO A 21 11.56 6.73 -3.62
CA PRO A 21 11.41 8.11 -3.17
C PRO A 21 12.38 8.51 -2.06
N LEU A 22 12.67 7.61 -1.11
CA LEU A 22 13.65 7.85 -0.06
C LEU A 22 15.06 8.04 -0.62
N ALA A 23 15.51 7.18 -1.53
CA ALA A 23 16.81 7.31 -2.17
C ALA A 23 16.93 8.64 -2.93
N CYS A 24 15.87 9.04 -3.66
CA CYS A 24 15.80 10.33 -4.33
C CYS A 24 15.85 11.51 -3.33
N LEU A 25 15.15 11.39 -2.21
CA LEU A 25 15.12 12.44 -1.19
C LEU A 25 16.49 12.65 -0.56
N PHE A 26 17.12 11.57 -0.12
CA PHE A 26 18.44 11.64 0.52
C PHE A 26 19.55 12.06 -0.43
N SER A 27 19.49 11.69 -1.71
CA SER A 27 20.49 12.08 -2.71
C SER A 27 20.55 13.58 -2.96
N LYS A 28 19.52 14.35 -2.60
CA LYS A 28 19.55 15.82 -2.64
C LYS A 28 20.63 16.42 -1.74
N LYS A 29 21.06 15.67 -0.71
CA LYS A 29 21.95 16.22 0.33
C LYS A 29 23.15 15.32 0.67
N TYR A 30 23.05 14.01 0.43
CA TYR A 30 24.02 13.02 0.90
C TYR A 30 24.48 12.10 -0.23
N ASP A 31 25.69 11.55 -0.08
CA ASP A 31 26.15 10.44 -0.93
C ASP A 31 25.23 9.25 -0.71
N THR A 32 24.36 8.96 -1.70
CA THR A 32 23.27 8.00 -1.57
C THR A 32 23.37 6.92 -2.62
N TRP A 33 23.23 5.68 -2.16
CA TRP A 33 23.17 4.48 -2.97
C TRP A 33 21.81 3.81 -2.83
N GLY A 34 21.19 3.48 -3.94
CA GLY A 34 20.01 2.63 -4.01
C GLY A 34 20.38 1.23 -4.45
N TYR A 35 19.99 0.23 -3.67
CA TYR A 35 20.21 -1.18 -3.95
C TYR A 35 18.90 -1.93 -4.11
N ASP A 36 18.81 -2.76 -5.15
CA ASP A 36 17.73 -3.76 -5.29
C ASP A 36 18.33 -5.06 -5.82
N ILE A 37 17.91 -6.19 -5.25
CA ILE A 37 18.37 -7.51 -5.66
C ILE A 37 18.01 -7.84 -7.11
N LYS A 38 16.95 -7.22 -7.66
CA LYS A 38 16.51 -7.39 -9.05
C LYS A 38 17.31 -6.47 -9.97
N ALA A 39 18.35 -7.01 -10.61
CA ALA A 39 19.20 -6.25 -11.52
C ALA A 39 18.43 -5.58 -12.68
N GLU A 40 17.39 -6.23 -13.20
CA GLU A 40 16.51 -5.67 -14.24
C GLU A 40 15.82 -4.38 -13.77
N LYS A 41 15.35 -4.37 -12.52
CA LYS A 41 14.71 -3.18 -11.92
C LYS A 41 15.71 -2.05 -11.76
N VAL A 42 16.91 -2.34 -11.29
CA VAL A 42 18.01 -1.36 -11.20
C VAL A 42 18.31 -0.79 -12.58
N ALA A 43 18.44 -1.64 -13.59
CA ALA A 43 18.70 -1.24 -14.98
C ALA A 43 17.54 -0.37 -15.55
N LYS A 44 16.29 -0.70 -15.24
CA LYS A 44 15.11 0.08 -15.64
C LYS A 44 15.12 1.47 -14.99
N LEU A 45 15.42 1.57 -13.70
CA LEU A 45 15.52 2.84 -12.98
C LEU A 45 16.70 3.69 -13.49
N ALA A 46 17.85 3.07 -13.76
CA ALA A 46 19.04 3.77 -14.28
C ALA A 46 18.85 4.34 -15.69
N LYS A 47 17.91 3.81 -16.47
CA LYS A 47 17.56 4.31 -17.81
C LYS A 47 16.50 5.42 -17.78
N SER A 48 16.01 5.83 -16.61
CA SER A 48 15.06 6.94 -16.50
C SER A 48 15.73 8.23 -16.97
N THR A 49 15.13 8.89 -17.97
CA THR A 49 15.64 10.13 -18.57
C THR A 49 14.84 11.33 -18.06
N MET A 50 15.35 12.54 -18.28
CA MET A 50 14.63 13.80 -17.96
C MET A 50 13.30 13.92 -18.70
N GLU A 51 13.19 13.32 -19.87
CA GLU A 51 11.94 13.29 -20.66
C GLU A 51 10.84 12.52 -19.95
N ASP A 52 11.18 11.54 -19.10
CA ASP A 52 10.22 10.80 -18.28
C ASP A 52 9.62 11.65 -17.17
N ASN A 53 10.16 12.83 -16.89
CA ASN A 53 9.76 13.76 -15.81
C ASN A 53 9.58 13.07 -14.43
N ARG A 54 10.36 12.01 -14.17
CA ARG A 54 10.30 11.22 -12.95
C ARG A 54 11.28 11.75 -11.90
N PRO A 55 10.94 11.69 -10.61
CA PRO A 55 11.86 12.10 -9.53
C PRO A 55 13.21 11.39 -9.58
N VAL A 56 13.26 10.14 -10.08
CA VAL A 56 14.48 9.34 -10.20
C VAL A 56 15.47 9.92 -11.20
N SER A 57 15.02 10.40 -12.36
CA SER A 57 15.93 10.97 -13.37
C SER A 57 16.68 12.18 -12.82
N LYS A 58 15.97 13.07 -12.14
CA LYS A 58 16.58 14.23 -11.48
C LYS A 58 17.56 13.83 -10.36
N ALA A 59 17.20 12.78 -9.58
CA ALA A 59 18.06 12.29 -8.52
C ALA A 59 19.35 11.65 -9.05
N LEU A 60 19.30 10.94 -10.19
CA LEU A 60 20.47 10.37 -10.85
C LEU A 60 21.44 11.47 -11.31
N GLU A 61 20.94 12.57 -11.87
CA GLU A 61 21.76 13.73 -12.24
C GLU A 61 22.38 14.41 -11.00
N GLN A 62 21.69 14.37 -9.86
CA GLN A 62 22.17 14.90 -8.59
C GLN A 62 23.14 13.97 -7.87
N GLY A 63 23.46 12.80 -8.45
CA GLY A 63 24.47 11.88 -7.94
C GLY A 63 23.94 10.66 -7.20
N LEU A 64 22.62 10.35 -7.27
CA LEU A 64 22.09 9.06 -6.82
C LEU A 64 22.77 7.93 -7.60
N LYS A 65 23.27 6.94 -6.89
CA LYS A 65 23.91 5.76 -7.47
C LYS A 65 23.00 4.56 -7.27
N LEU A 66 22.87 3.73 -8.31
CA LEU A 66 22.04 2.53 -8.28
C LEU A 66 22.89 1.29 -8.50
N THR A 67 22.64 0.22 -7.74
CA THR A 67 23.37 -1.02 -7.84
C THR A 67 22.53 -2.25 -7.49
N SER A 68 22.88 -3.39 -8.04
CA SER A 68 22.40 -4.72 -7.60
C SER A 68 23.48 -5.53 -6.88
N ASN A 69 24.64 -4.94 -6.60
CA ASN A 69 25.71 -5.56 -5.85
C ASN A 69 25.78 -4.96 -4.44
N ILE A 70 25.50 -5.76 -3.41
CA ILE A 70 25.48 -5.31 -2.01
C ILE A 70 26.85 -4.79 -1.54
N ASP A 71 27.94 -5.28 -2.11
CA ASP A 71 29.29 -4.87 -1.77
C ASP A 71 29.58 -3.39 -2.07
N ASP A 72 28.87 -2.79 -3.02
CA ASP A 72 28.98 -1.36 -3.32
C ASP A 72 28.54 -0.48 -2.15
N LEU A 73 27.69 -1.02 -1.26
CA LEU A 73 27.21 -0.33 -0.08
C LEU A 73 28.19 -0.36 1.10
N LYS A 74 29.33 -1.07 1.01
CA LYS A 74 30.35 -1.11 2.08
C LYS A 74 30.89 0.27 2.48
N LYS A 75 30.79 1.25 1.60
CA LYS A 75 31.18 2.64 1.84
C LYS A 75 30.09 3.46 2.59
N CYS A 76 28.88 2.94 2.69
CA CYS A 76 27.81 3.55 3.46
C CYS A 76 28.00 3.29 4.96
N ASN A 77 27.33 4.11 5.78
CA ASN A 77 27.32 3.99 7.25
C ASN A 77 25.90 4.11 7.84
N VAL A 78 24.92 4.41 6.97
CA VAL A 78 23.49 4.30 7.30
C VAL A 78 22.83 3.44 6.24
N TYR A 79 22.20 2.36 6.68
CA TYR A 79 21.47 1.43 5.81
C TYR A 79 19.99 1.55 6.11
N ILE A 80 19.17 1.84 5.07
CA ILE A 80 17.71 1.99 5.19
C ILE A 80 17.05 0.83 4.47
N ILE A 81 16.39 -0.06 5.22
CA ILE A 81 15.74 -1.26 4.68
C ILE A 81 14.26 -0.94 4.41
N ALA A 82 13.89 -0.92 3.12
CA ALA A 82 12.55 -0.60 2.61
C ALA A 82 12.05 -1.69 1.63
N VAL A 83 12.12 -2.94 2.06
CA VAL A 83 11.69 -4.11 1.29
C VAL A 83 10.24 -4.49 1.59
N PRO A 84 9.55 -5.23 0.69
CA PRO A 84 8.17 -5.66 0.91
C PRO A 84 7.99 -6.55 2.14
N THR A 85 6.82 -6.43 2.76
CA THR A 85 6.38 -7.22 3.92
C THR A 85 4.94 -7.71 3.69
N PRO A 86 4.73 -8.69 2.79
CA PRO A 86 3.41 -9.23 2.51
C PRO A 86 2.91 -10.16 3.63
N VAL A 87 1.68 -10.62 3.48
CA VAL A 87 1.18 -11.80 4.18
C VAL A 87 1.15 -13.00 3.24
N ASN A 88 1.27 -14.21 3.80
CA ASN A 88 1.11 -15.43 3.05
C ASN A 88 -0.39 -15.77 2.85
N LYS A 89 -0.68 -16.88 2.14
CA LYS A 89 -2.05 -17.34 1.88
C LYS A 89 -2.89 -17.62 3.12
N SER A 90 -2.28 -17.75 4.30
CA SER A 90 -2.95 -17.95 5.60
C SER A 90 -3.01 -16.66 6.41
N ASN A 91 -2.83 -15.49 5.77
CA ASN A 91 -2.81 -14.17 6.40
C ASN A 91 -1.78 -14.04 7.55
N LYS A 92 -0.68 -14.81 7.48
CA LYS A 92 0.43 -14.68 8.42
C LYS A 92 1.51 -13.76 7.82
N PRO A 93 2.14 -12.90 8.63
CA PRO A 93 3.24 -12.06 8.19
C PRO A 93 4.36 -12.84 7.50
N ASP A 94 4.74 -12.43 6.30
CA ASP A 94 5.92 -12.97 5.61
C ASP A 94 7.05 -11.95 5.73
N ILE A 95 7.95 -12.20 6.65
CA ILE A 95 9.12 -11.36 6.93
C ILE A 95 10.39 -11.82 6.21
N SER A 96 10.28 -12.75 5.25
CA SER A 96 11.43 -13.33 4.54
C SER A 96 12.27 -12.27 3.85
N CYS A 97 11.64 -11.30 3.16
CA CYS A 97 12.35 -10.20 2.51
C CYS A 97 13.13 -9.34 3.50
N VAL A 98 12.54 -9.02 4.66
CA VAL A 98 13.20 -8.24 5.72
C VAL A 98 14.38 -9.02 6.29
N ARG A 99 14.20 -10.30 6.61
CA ARG A 99 15.28 -11.17 7.10
C ARG A 99 16.44 -11.28 6.11
N ASN A 100 16.12 -11.50 4.83
CA ASN A 100 17.15 -11.62 3.79
C ASN A 100 17.92 -10.29 3.62
N ALA A 101 17.22 -9.15 3.52
CA ALA A 101 17.85 -7.83 3.45
C ALA A 101 18.70 -7.54 4.69
N THR A 102 18.23 -7.90 5.89
CA THR A 102 18.96 -7.79 7.14
C THR A 102 20.24 -8.61 7.12
N ALA A 103 20.18 -9.86 6.65
CA ALA A 103 21.35 -10.73 6.54
C ALA A 103 22.38 -10.19 5.53
N GLU A 104 21.92 -9.68 4.37
CA GLU A 104 22.83 -9.07 3.38
C GLU A 104 23.54 -7.81 3.95
N VAL A 105 22.79 -6.94 4.64
CA VAL A 105 23.36 -5.77 5.32
C VAL A 105 24.34 -6.22 6.42
N GLY A 106 24.02 -7.28 7.19
CA GLY A 106 24.87 -7.82 8.22
C GLY A 106 26.26 -8.23 7.72
N LYS A 107 26.38 -8.73 6.47
CA LYS A 107 27.66 -9.12 5.85
C LYS A 107 28.62 -7.94 5.61
N ILE A 108 28.07 -6.74 5.43
CA ILE A 108 28.82 -5.53 5.08
C ILE A 108 28.88 -4.49 6.24
N LEU A 109 28.21 -4.80 7.35
CA LEU A 109 28.09 -3.92 8.51
C LEU A 109 29.45 -3.69 9.19
N LYS A 110 29.73 -2.44 9.57
CA LYS A 110 30.97 -2.01 10.22
C LYS A 110 30.69 -1.36 11.57
N GLU A 111 31.74 -1.19 12.33
CA GLU A 111 31.68 -0.47 13.62
C GLU A 111 31.22 0.99 13.41
N GLY A 112 30.23 1.40 14.19
CA GLY A 112 29.61 2.71 14.13
C GLY A 112 28.42 2.84 13.19
N ASP A 113 28.14 1.81 12.38
CA ASP A 113 27.04 1.85 11.40
C ASP A 113 25.65 1.83 12.07
N ILE A 114 24.68 2.39 11.35
CA ILE A 114 23.27 2.45 11.77
C ILE A 114 22.40 1.75 10.70
N VAL A 115 21.49 0.89 11.15
CA VAL A 115 20.49 0.25 10.26
C VAL A 115 19.09 0.73 10.66
N VAL A 116 18.37 1.35 9.72
CA VAL A 116 17.02 1.86 9.93
C VAL A 116 16.03 1.03 9.10
N TYR A 117 14.97 0.56 9.74
CA TYR A 117 13.90 -0.17 9.04
C TYR A 117 12.74 0.78 8.72
N GLU A 118 12.32 0.78 7.46
CA GLU A 118 11.14 1.49 6.95
C GLU A 118 10.02 0.51 6.57
N SER A 119 10.39 -0.76 6.33
CA SER A 119 9.43 -1.83 6.03
C SER A 119 8.42 -1.98 7.17
N THR A 120 7.14 -2.13 6.85
CA THR A 120 6.09 -2.36 7.85
C THR A 120 6.31 -3.69 8.57
N VAL A 121 6.35 -3.65 9.89
CA VAL A 121 6.58 -4.83 10.75
C VAL A 121 5.70 -4.78 11.99
N TYR A 122 5.52 -5.92 12.66
CA TYR A 122 4.86 -5.95 13.97
C TYR A 122 5.77 -5.40 15.08
N PRO A 123 5.18 -4.85 16.17
CA PRO A 123 5.97 -4.29 17.28
C PRO A 123 6.92 -5.31 17.88
N GLY A 124 8.20 -4.96 17.91
CA GLY A 124 9.30 -5.77 18.43
C GLY A 124 10.13 -6.45 17.34
N LEU A 125 9.71 -6.53 16.08
CA LEU A 125 10.45 -7.27 15.05
C LEU A 125 11.87 -6.72 14.85
N THR A 126 12.06 -5.41 14.84
CA THR A 126 13.39 -4.81 14.66
C THR A 126 14.35 -5.24 15.77
N GLU A 127 13.90 -5.23 17.02
CA GLU A 127 14.74 -5.54 18.18
C GLU A 127 14.85 -7.05 18.45
N GLU A 128 13.76 -7.82 18.24
CA GLU A 128 13.67 -9.24 18.59
C GLU A 128 14.20 -10.17 17.48
N VAL A 129 14.14 -9.74 16.21
CA VAL A 129 14.52 -10.56 15.05
C VAL A 129 15.67 -9.95 14.25
N CYS A 130 15.52 -8.68 13.85
CA CYS A 130 16.48 -8.06 12.92
C CYS A 130 17.82 -7.75 13.59
N ALA A 131 17.82 -7.15 14.78
CA ALA A 131 19.05 -6.79 15.47
C ALA A 131 19.89 -8.03 15.89
N PRO A 132 19.31 -9.12 16.41
CA PRO A 132 20.04 -10.37 16.61
C PRO A 132 20.62 -10.97 15.33
N LEU A 133 19.88 -10.88 14.20
CA LEU A 133 20.36 -11.37 12.91
C LEU A 133 21.55 -10.53 12.40
N LEU A 134 21.49 -9.20 12.53
CA LEU A 134 22.63 -8.32 12.22
C LEU A 134 23.84 -8.69 13.06
N ALA A 135 23.65 -8.86 14.39
CA ALA A 135 24.73 -9.21 15.31
C ALA A 135 25.38 -10.57 14.96
N SER A 136 24.56 -11.59 14.69
CA SER A 136 25.07 -12.93 14.35
C SER A 136 25.78 -12.97 13.00
N THR A 137 25.34 -12.17 12.03
CA THR A 137 25.92 -12.15 10.67
C THR A 137 27.19 -11.32 10.61
N SER A 138 27.24 -10.19 11.32
CA SER A 138 28.39 -9.28 11.30
C SER A 138 29.45 -9.62 12.36
N GLY A 139 29.11 -10.36 13.41
CA GLY A 139 29.96 -10.54 14.59
C GLY A 139 30.03 -9.30 15.50
N LEU A 140 29.28 -8.24 15.19
CA LEU A 140 29.26 -6.99 15.95
C LEU A 140 28.22 -7.03 17.09
N LYS A 141 28.37 -6.12 18.05
CA LYS A 141 27.46 -6.03 19.22
C LYS A 141 26.50 -4.86 19.09
N LEU A 142 25.19 -5.14 19.20
CA LEU A 142 24.15 -4.12 19.24
C LEU A 142 24.40 -3.11 20.36
N ASN A 143 24.14 -1.83 20.08
CA ASN A 143 24.30 -0.68 20.99
C ASN A 143 25.72 -0.45 21.51
N GLN A 144 26.72 -1.14 20.93
CA GLN A 144 28.14 -0.93 21.18
C GLN A 144 28.87 -0.64 19.87
N SER A 145 28.78 -1.58 18.91
CA SER A 145 29.48 -1.52 17.63
C SER A 145 28.58 -1.13 16.48
N PHE A 146 27.26 -1.38 16.57
CA PHE A 146 26.25 -0.91 15.62
C PHE A 146 24.94 -0.57 16.32
N PHE A 147 24.07 0.15 15.60
CA PHE A 147 22.80 0.63 16.15
C PHE A 147 21.67 0.36 15.17
N VAL A 148 20.45 0.25 15.70
CA VAL A 148 19.26 0.07 14.87
C VAL A 148 18.22 1.15 15.16
N GLY A 149 17.33 1.39 14.19
CA GLY A 149 16.19 2.26 14.33
C GLY A 149 15.02 1.82 13.46
N PHE A 150 13.91 2.47 13.65
CA PHE A 150 12.70 2.28 12.86
C PHE A 150 12.07 3.62 12.54
N SER A 151 11.66 3.78 11.28
CA SER A 151 10.97 4.99 10.81
C SER A 151 9.88 4.60 9.82
N PRO A 152 8.61 4.57 10.23
CA PRO A 152 7.51 4.16 9.37
C PRO A 152 7.27 5.15 8.23
N GLU A 153 6.91 4.62 7.05
CA GLU A 153 6.53 5.43 5.90
C GLU A 153 5.01 5.61 5.81
N ARG A 154 4.60 6.79 5.32
CA ARG A 154 3.21 7.23 5.17
C ARG A 154 2.85 7.68 3.75
N ILE A 155 3.71 7.42 2.79
CA ILE A 155 3.43 7.75 1.38
C ILE A 155 2.16 7.05 0.94
N ASN A 156 1.26 7.82 0.34
CA ASN A 156 0.13 7.30 -0.40
C ASN A 156 0.45 7.45 -1.90
N PRO A 157 0.81 6.38 -2.63
CA PRO A 157 1.15 6.49 -4.04
C PRO A 157 0.04 7.18 -4.83
N GLY A 158 0.41 8.19 -5.65
CA GLY A 158 -0.54 9.05 -6.38
C GLY A 158 -1.04 10.28 -5.61
N ASP A 159 -0.77 10.41 -4.31
CA ASP A 159 -1.04 11.64 -3.56
C ASP A 159 0.05 12.67 -3.86
N THR A 160 -0.34 13.79 -4.49
CA THR A 160 0.56 14.89 -4.83
C THR A 160 0.62 15.97 -3.76
N VAL A 161 -0.27 15.90 -2.78
CA VAL A 161 -0.37 16.87 -1.67
C VAL A 161 0.47 16.40 -0.49
N HIS A 162 0.30 15.14 -0.06
CA HIS A 162 1.03 14.56 1.07
C HIS A 162 2.21 13.72 0.55
N THR A 163 3.31 14.40 0.29
CA THR A 163 4.55 13.76 -0.19
C THR A 163 5.45 13.37 0.98
N ILE A 164 6.47 12.54 0.71
CA ILE A 164 7.46 12.16 1.74
C ILE A 164 8.12 13.38 2.40
N GLU A 165 8.24 14.49 1.70
CA GLU A 165 8.93 15.70 2.17
C GLU A 165 8.09 16.55 3.11
N ASN A 166 6.73 16.48 3.00
CA ASN A 166 5.83 17.41 3.69
C ASN A 166 4.89 16.76 4.71
N ILE A 167 5.20 15.55 5.17
CA ILE A 167 4.53 14.90 6.29
C ILE A 167 5.48 14.76 7.48
N VAL A 168 4.94 14.85 8.70
CA VAL A 168 5.74 14.60 9.91
C VAL A 168 6.18 13.14 9.93
N LYS A 169 7.49 12.91 9.98
CA LYS A 169 8.07 11.56 9.97
C LYS A 169 8.35 11.08 11.40
N VAL A 170 7.82 9.92 11.74
CA VAL A 170 8.16 9.27 13.02
C VAL A 170 9.56 8.64 12.91
N THR A 171 10.40 8.88 13.91
CA THR A 171 11.76 8.32 13.99
C THR A 171 11.99 7.64 15.34
N SER A 172 12.88 6.68 15.38
CA SER A 172 13.27 6.00 16.63
C SER A 172 14.65 5.36 16.51
N GLY A 173 15.26 5.01 17.64
CA GLY A 173 16.55 4.35 17.67
C GLY A 173 16.74 3.52 18.92
N SER A 174 17.70 2.57 18.85
CA SER A 174 17.98 1.58 19.89
C SER A 174 18.71 2.16 21.12
N THR A 175 19.27 3.38 20.98
CA THR A 175 19.77 4.19 22.10
C THR A 175 19.34 5.65 21.91
N PRO A 176 19.37 6.49 22.96
CA PRO A 176 19.06 7.92 22.82
C PRO A 176 19.95 8.63 21.80
N GLU A 177 21.23 8.28 21.72
CA GLU A 177 22.19 8.84 20.77
C GLU A 177 21.87 8.41 19.33
N ALA A 178 21.60 7.12 19.11
CA ALA A 178 21.19 6.60 17.80
C ALA A 178 19.88 7.25 17.34
N ALA A 179 18.89 7.36 18.24
CA ALA A 179 17.63 8.03 17.95
C ALA A 179 17.83 9.49 17.55
N ALA A 180 18.73 10.22 18.22
CA ALA A 180 19.04 11.61 17.90
C ALA A 180 19.71 11.76 16.52
N ILE A 181 20.61 10.83 16.16
CA ILE A 181 21.29 10.83 14.85
C ILE A 181 20.30 10.50 13.75
N ILE A 182 19.48 9.45 13.91
CA ILE A 182 18.43 9.08 12.95
C ILE A 182 17.45 10.26 12.77
N ASP A 183 16.99 10.86 13.87
CA ASP A 183 16.10 12.00 13.85
C ASP A 183 16.69 13.18 13.07
N SER A 184 17.95 13.51 13.32
CA SER A 184 18.67 14.59 12.63
C SER A 184 18.84 14.32 11.13
N LEU A 185 19.08 13.05 10.76
CA LEU A 185 19.16 12.65 9.36
C LEU A 185 17.85 12.93 8.61
N TYR A 186 16.72 12.43 9.12
CA TYR A 186 15.42 12.64 8.51
C TYR A 186 15.01 14.12 8.54
N ALA A 187 15.14 14.79 9.68
CA ALA A 187 14.79 16.22 9.81
C ALA A 187 15.56 17.10 8.81
N SER A 188 16.75 16.67 8.40
CA SER A 188 17.59 17.44 7.48
C SER A 188 17.09 17.52 6.04
N VAL A 189 16.17 16.64 5.65
CA VAL A 189 15.63 16.52 4.27
C VAL A 189 14.11 16.69 4.21
N LEU A 190 13.44 16.83 5.37
CA LEU A 190 11.99 16.99 5.47
C LEU A 190 11.60 18.43 5.77
N THR A 191 10.48 18.89 5.25
CA THR A 191 9.98 20.26 5.46
C THR A 191 9.05 20.40 6.66
N HIS A 192 8.38 19.32 7.07
CA HIS A 192 7.40 19.31 8.18
C HIS A 192 7.96 18.69 9.47
N GLY A 193 9.27 18.38 9.48
CA GLY A 193 9.97 17.90 10.66
C GLY A 193 9.71 16.44 10.99
N THR A 194 10.09 16.06 12.21
CA THR A 194 10.06 14.70 12.72
C THR A 194 9.36 14.62 14.07
N TYR A 195 8.88 13.44 14.40
CA TYR A 195 8.44 13.07 15.75
C TYR A 195 9.30 11.91 16.25
N ARG A 196 10.15 12.16 17.23
CA ARG A 196 10.99 11.12 17.83
C ARG A 196 10.21 10.29 18.83
N ALA A 197 9.87 9.06 18.47
CA ALA A 197 9.21 8.11 19.35
C ALA A 197 10.14 7.67 20.48
N LYS A 198 9.55 7.34 21.64
CA LYS A 198 10.30 6.94 22.85
C LYS A 198 10.99 5.58 22.72
N SER A 199 10.57 4.73 21.77
CA SER A 199 11.20 3.43 21.48
C SER A 199 10.87 2.98 20.06
N ILE A 200 11.63 2.01 19.56
CA ILE A 200 11.41 1.34 18.29
C ILE A 200 10.02 0.68 18.26
N LYS A 201 9.65 -0.07 19.30
CA LYS A 201 8.33 -0.72 19.42
C LYS A 201 7.16 0.27 19.30
N ILE A 202 7.30 1.49 19.84
CA ILE A 202 6.28 2.54 19.72
C ILE A 202 6.16 3.01 18.27
N ALA A 203 7.27 3.20 17.57
CA ALA A 203 7.27 3.63 16.18
C ALA A 203 6.67 2.55 15.24
N GLU A 204 7.00 1.27 15.49
CA GLU A 204 6.40 0.12 14.79
C GLU A 204 4.88 0.03 15.04
N ALA A 205 4.45 0.14 16.30
CA ALA A 205 3.04 0.10 16.70
C ALA A 205 2.23 1.26 16.11
N CYS A 206 2.80 2.45 16.04
CA CYS A 206 2.16 3.63 15.46
C CYS A 206 1.72 3.38 14.02
N LYS A 207 2.58 2.80 13.19
CA LYS A 207 2.28 2.46 11.79
C LYS A 207 1.06 1.55 11.67
N LEU A 208 1.06 0.47 12.45
CA LEU A 208 -0.03 -0.51 12.41
C LEU A 208 -1.33 0.09 12.95
N MET A 209 -1.26 0.85 14.05
CA MET A 209 -2.44 1.47 14.65
C MET A 209 -3.19 2.37 13.66
N GLU A 210 -2.47 3.20 12.89
CA GLU A 210 -3.07 4.09 11.90
C GLU A 210 -3.76 3.31 10.76
N ASN A 211 -3.15 2.25 10.25
CA ASN A 211 -3.74 1.44 9.17
C ASN A 211 -4.90 0.57 9.69
N CYS A 212 -4.79 0.03 10.90
CA CYS A 212 -5.88 -0.69 11.55
C CYS A 212 -7.09 0.21 11.79
N GLN A 213 -6.88 1.46 12.26
CA GLN A 213 -7.97 2.42 12.44
C GLN A 213 -8.70 2.68 11.12
N ARG A 214 -7.97 2.83 10.02
CA ARG A 214 -8.56 3.05 8.69
C ARG A 214 -9.32 1.84 8.19
N ASP A 215 -8.79 0.64 8.41
CA ASP A 215 -9.45 -0.62 8.05
C ASP A 215 -10.77 -0.80 8.81
N ILE A 216 -10.78 -0.55 10.12
CA ILE A 216 -11.99 -0.59 10.97
C ILE A 216 -13.00 0.47 10.50
N GLN A 217 -12.55 1.67 10.19
CA GLN A 217 -13.43 2.74 9.71
C GLN A 217 -14.14 2.35 8.41
N ILE A 218 -13.42 1.78 7.45
CA ILE A 218 -14.02 1.31 6.19
C ILE A 218 -14.97 0.13 6.47
N ALA A 219 -14.58 -0.80 7.33
CA ALA A 219 -15.44 -1.93 7.71
C ALA A 219 -16.76 -1.46 8.33
N PHE A 220 -16.73 -0.43 9.18
CA PHE A 220 -17.94 0.19 9.74
C PHE A 220 -18.85 0.74 8.62
N PHE A 221 -18.29 1.48 7.65
CA PHE A 221 -19.08 2.01 6.55
C PHE A 221 -19.59 0.91 5.61
N ASN A 222 -18.81 -0.14 5.38
CA ASN A 222 -19.22 -1.32 4.63
C ASN A 222 -20.38 -2.06 5.30
N GLU A 223 -20.39 -2.17 6.63
CA GLU A 223 -21.48 -2.77 7.38
C GLU A 223 -22.73 -1.88 7.35
N MET A 224 -22.57 -0.56 7.50
CA MET A 224 -23.69 0.39 7.38
C MET A 224 -24.30 0.36 5.98
N GLU A 225 -23.51 0.27 4.91
CA GLU A 225 -24.01 0.11 3.54
C GLU A 225 -24.90 -1.14 3.42
N LYS A 226 -24.46 -2.29 3.97
CA LYS A 226 -25.24 -3.54 3.94
C LYS A 226 -26.57 -3.40 4.69
N ILE A 227 -26.59 -2.70 5.81
CA ILE A 227 -27.79 -2.47 6.61
C ILE A 227 -28.74 -1.50 5.89
N PHE A 228 -28.24 -0.38 5.42
CA PHE A 228 -29.04 0.68 4.79
C PHE A 228 -29.59 0.26 3.42
N ASP A 229 -28.83 -0.54 2.65
CA ASP A 229 -29.33 -1.15 1.43
C ASP A 229 -30.60 -1.98 1.67
N LYS A 230 -30.64 -2.79 2.74
CA LYS A 230 -31.84 -3.54 3.12
C LYS A 230 -33.02 -2.69 3.59
N MET A 231 -32.74 -1.50 4.05
CA MET A 231 -33.75 -0.53 4.48
C MET A 231 -34.17 0.43 3.35
N ASN A 232 -33.59 0.33 2.15
CA ASN A 232 -33.74 1.27 1.04
C ASN A 232 -33.35 2.71 1.42
N ILE A 233 -32.30 2.85 2.24
CA ILE A 233 -31.72 4.14 2.66
C ILE A 233 -30.38 4.29 1.91
N ASN A 234 -30.16 5.50 1.35
CA ASN A 234 -28.89 5.82 0.72
C ASN A 234 -27.84 6.21 1.78
N ILE A 235 -26.70 5.50 1.82
CA ILE A 235 -25.64 5.76 2.81
C ILE A 235 -24.98 7.13 2.60
N GLU A 236 -24.93 7.65 1.38
CA GLU A 236 -24.35 8.97 1.12
C GLU A 236 -25.16 10.08 1.79
N ASP A 237 -26.50 10.02 1.70
CA ASP A 237 -27.39 10.98 2.34
C ASP A 237 -27.24 10.91 3.86
N VAL A 238 -27.12 9.70 4.42
CA VAL A 238 -26.87 9.50 5.86
C VAL A 238 -25.51 10.09 6.25
N THR A 239 -24.47 9.80 5.46
CA THR A 239 -23.12 10.31 5.71
C THR A 239 -23.06 11.83 5.60
N ALA A 240 -23.72 12.42 4.61
CA ALA A 240 -23.81 13.87 4.44
C ALA A 240 -24.50 14.52 5.65
N ALA A 241 -25.63 13.95 6.11
CA ALA A 241 -26.34 14.44 7.29
C ALA A 241 -25.48 14.30 8.57
N ALA A 242 -24.82 13.16 8.78
CA ALA A 242 -23.94 12.93 9.92
C ALA A 242 -22.71 13.86 9.92
N SER A 243 -22.16 14.16 8.74
CA SER A 243 -21.00 15.05 8.55
C SER A 243 -21.26 16.51 8.95
N THR A 244 -22.52 16.89 9.20
CA THR A 244 -22.85 18.20 9.81
C THR A 244 -22.38 18.31 11.26
N LYS A 245 -21.98 17.19 11.89
CA LYS A 245 -21.51 17.17 13.28
C LYS A 245 -19.99 17.16 13.32
N TRP A 246 -19.41 18.02 14.14
CA TRP A 246 -17.96 18.24 14.25
C TRP A 246 -17.16 17.01 14.65
N ASN A 247 -17.76 16.05 15.32
CA ASN A 247 -17.11 14.83 15.83
C ASN A 247 -17.34 13.60 14.94
N PHE A 248 -18.03 13.75 13.82
CA PHE A 248 -18.20 12.67 12.86
C PHE A 248 -17.00 12.63 11.89
N VAL A 249 -16.40 11.48 11.73
CA VAL A 249 -15.29 11.27 10.78
C VAL A 249 -15.82 10.47 9.59
N PRO A 250 -16.06 11.13 8.45
CA PRO A 250 -16.63 10.45 7.29
C PRO A 250 -15.65 9.48 6.65
N ALA A 251 -16.20 8.41 6.08
CA ALA A 251 -15.54 7.53 5.12
C ALA A 251 -16.58 7.06 4.09
N THR A 252 -16.16 6.33 3.10
CA THR A 252 -17.02 5.72 2.09
C THR A 252 -16.92 4.20 2.16
N PRO A 253 -18.02 3.47 1.93
CA PRO A 253 -17.93 2.04 1.73
C PRO A 253 -17.10 1.73 0.48
N GLY A 254 -16.51 0.55 0.40
CA GLY A 254 -15.74 0.17 -0.78
C GLY A 254 -14.96 -1.12 -0.63
N LEU A 255 -14.31 -1.50 -1.70
CA LEU A 255 -13.44 -2.65 -1.77
C LEU A 255 -12.07 -2.30 -1.16
N VAL A 256 -11.63 -3.03 -0.14
CA VAL A 256 -10.36 -2.78 0.57
C VAL A 256 -9.28 -3.71 0.05
N GLY A 257 -8.49 -3.21 -0.89
CA GLY A 257 -7.32 -3.90 -1.46
C GLY A 257 -6.00 -3.25 -1.06
N GLY A 258 -4.97 -3.55 -1.87
CA GLY A 258 -3.62 -3.00 -1.72
C GLY A 258 -2.77 -3.70 -0.67
N HIS A 259 -1.59 -3.15 -0.47
CA HIS A 259 -0.54 -3.75 0.34
C HIS A 259 -0.36 -3.12 1.74
N CYS A 260 -1.23 -2.16 2.09
CA CYS A 260 -1.22 -1.51 3.41
C CYS A 260 -2.47 -1.89 4.22
N ILE A 261 -3.63 -1.30 3.89
CA ILE A 261 -4.86 -1.47 4.71
C ILE A 261 -5.32 -2.94 4.71
N ALA A 262 -5.20 -3.64 3.59
CA ALA A 262 -5.58 -5.06 3.51
C ALA A 262 -4.56 -6.02 4.17
N VAL A 263 -3.36 -5.55 4.53
CA VAL A 263 -2.23 -6.39 5.00
C VAL A 263 -1.84 -6.09 6.44
N ASP A 264 -1.61 -4.81 6.76
CA ASP A 264 -1.06 -4.40 8.05
C ASP A 264 -1.87 -4.86 9.28
N PRO A 265 -3.23 -4.93 9.24
CA PRO A 265 -3.99 -5.46 10.36
C PRO A 265 -3.62 -6.90 10.73
N TYR A 266 -3.27 -7.74 9.74
CA TYR A 266 -2.87 -9.11 10.01
C TYR A 266 -1.54 -9.20 10.78
N TYR A 267 -0.63 -8.23 10.60
CA TYR A 267 0.59 -8.13 11.39
C TYR A 267 0.27 -7.94 12.88
N LEU A 268 -0.69 -7.06 13.19
CA LEU A 268 -1.11 -6.82 14.57
C LEU A 268 -1.99 -7.96 15.12
N ILE A 269 -2.87 -8.54 14.29
CA ILE A 269 -3.70 -9.70 14.67
C ILE A 269 -2.82 -10.89 15.08
N ASN A 270 -1.81 -11.22 14.26
CA ASN A 270 -0.90 -12.32 14.58
C ASN A 270 -0.07 -12.01 15.84
N LYS A 271 0.44 -10.78 15.98
CA LYS A 271 1.21 -10.39 17.18
C LYS A 271 0.36 -10.38 18.45
N ALA A 272 -0.92 -9.99 18.38
CA ALA A 272 -1.85 -10.04 19.50
C ALA A 272 -2.06 -11.48 20.00
N GLN A 273 -2.19 -12.44 19.08
CA GLN A 273 -2.30 -13.85 19.42
C GLN A 273 -1.05 -14.41 20.11
N GLU A 274 0.16 -13.94 19.71
CA GLU A 274 1.41 -14.33 20.37
C GLU A 274 1.54 -13.83 21.82
N VAL A 275 0.76 -12.82 22.20
CA VAL A 275 0.71 -12.27 23.58
C VAL A 275 -0.63 -12.58 24.26
N ASP A 276 -1.31 -13.64 23.82
CA ASP A 276 -2.56 -14.16 24.39
C ASP A 276 -3.72 -13.16 24.42
N VAL A 277 -3.76 -12.22 23.44
CA VAL A 277 -4.88 -11.28 23.26
C VAL A 277 -5.70 -11.68 22.04
N VAL A 278 -7.02 -11.79 22.19
CA VAL A 278 -7.95 -12.02 21.09
C VAL A 278 -8.31 -10.68 20.43
N PRO A 279 -7.85 -10.39 19.21
CA PRO A 279 -8.08 -9.11 18.56
C PRO A 279 -9.43 -9.08 17.81
N SER A 280 -10.54 -9.25 18.54
CA SER A 280 -11.89 -9.46 17.97
C SER A 280 -12.30 -8.35 16.99
N LEU A 281 -12.10 -7.08 17.35
CA LEU A 281 -12.49 -5.93 16.49
C LEU A 281 -11.70 -5.92 15.18
N LEU A 282 -10.39 -6.15 15.24
CA LEU A 282 -9.54 -6.18 14.04
C LEU A 282 -9.92 -7.34 13.11
N SER A 283 -10.13 -8.52 13.70
CA SER A 283 -10.49 -9.73 12.95
C SER A 283 -11.85 -9.59 12.26
N THR A 284 -12.85 -9.06 12.98
CA THR A 284 -14.19 -8.83 12.42
C THR A 284 -14.15 -7.74 11.33
N ALA A 285 -13.41 -6.66 11.53
CA ALA A 285 -13.25 -5.62 10.50
C ALA A 285 -12.64 -6.18 9.21
N ARG A 286 -11.59 -7.01 9.32
CA ARG A 286 -11.03 -7.71 8.16
C ARG A 286 -12.05 -8.61 7.48
N GLU A 287 -12.82 -9.38 8.23
CA GLU A 287 -13.86 -10.25 7.67
C GLU A 287 -14.93 -9.46 6.92
N VAL A 288 -15.43 -8.36 7.50
CA VAL A 288 -16.40 -7.47 6.85
C VAL A 288 -15.87 -6.93 5.52
N ASN A 289 -14.61 -6.45 5.50
CA ASN A 289 -13.97 -5.90 4.31
C ASN A 289 -13.68 -6.98 3.25
N GLU A 290 -13.22 -8.17 3.67
CA GLU A 290 -12.96 -9.29 2.75
C GLU A 290 -14.25 -9.79 2.06
N GLN A 291 -15.38 -9.76 2.76
CA GLN A 291 -16.67 -10.22 2.23
C GLN A 291 -17.36 -9.18 1.33
N MET A 292 -16.82 -7.97 1.20
CA MET A 292 -17.52 -6.89 0.47
C MET A 292 -17.68 -7.20 -1.02
N ALA A 293 -16.69 -7.81 -1.67
CA ALA A 293 -16.78 -8.21 -3.07
C ALA A 293 -17.88 -9.27 -3.31
N VAL A 294 -18.02 -10.21 -2.40
CA VAL A 294 -19.07 -11.25 -2.44
C VAL A 294 -20.45 -10.61 -2.26
N TRP A 295 -20.59 -9.72 -1.28
CA TRP A 295 -21.84 -8.99 -1.04
C TRP A 295 -22.24 -8.15 -2.25
N MET A 296 -21.31 -7.46 -2.87
CA MET A 296 -21.52 -6.63 -4.06
C MET A 296 -21.99 -7.48 -5.27
N ALA A 297 -21.35 -8.65 -5.48
CA ALA A 297 -21.79 -9.59 -6.50
C ALA A 297 -23.22 -10.11 -6.22
N GLY A 298 -23.57 -10.38 -4.97
CA GLY A 298 -24.93 -10.73 -4.55
C GLY A 298 -25.94 -9.62 -4.80
N LYS A 299 -25.62 -8.36 -4.50
CA LYS A 299 -26.44 -7.19 -4.80
C LYS A 299 -26.71 -7.06 -6.29
N ILE A 300 -25.68 -7.20 -7.12
CA ILE A 300 -25.79 -7.18 -8.58
C ILE A 300 -26.72 -8.31 -9.07
N LYS A 301 -26.55 -9.53 -8.56
CA LYS A 301 -27.38 -10.68 -8.90
C LYS A 301 -28.86 -10.40 -8.57
N ASN A 302 -29.18 -9.94 -7.37
CA ASN A 302 -30.55 -9.65 -6.94
C ASN A 302 -31.18 -8.55 -7.84
N ALA A 303 -30.44 -7.48 -8.15
CA ALA A 303 -30.88 -6.42 -9.03
C ALA A 303 -31.10 -6.90 -10.47
N SER A 304 -30.26 -7.82 -10.94
CA SER A 304 -30.37 -8.47 -12.25
C SER A 304 -31.63 -9.33 -12.34
N GLU A 305 -31.87 -10.20 -11.36
CA GLU A 305 -33.05 -11.08 -11.28
C GLU A 305 -34.36 -10.27 -11.22
N SER A 306 -34.41 -9.17 -10.47
CA SER A 306 -35.59 -8.29 -10.40
C SER A 306 -35.94 -7.67 -11.75
N ARG A 307 -34.93 -7.45 -12.61
CA ARG A 307 -35.08 -6.95 -14.00
C ARG A 307 -35.27 -8.07 -15.02
N LYS A 308 -35.34 -9.32 -14.54
CA LYS A 308 -35.50 -10.55 -15.37
C LYS A 308 -34.31 -10.78 -16.33
N PHE A 309 -33.11 -10.31 -15.98
CA PHE A 309 -31.92 -10.65 -16.71
C PHE A 309 -31.44 -12.05 -16.30
N LYS A 310 -31.11 -12.89 -17.29
CA LYS A 310 -30.58 -14.24 -17.08
C LYS A 310 -29.06 -14.17 -17.18
N ALA A 311 -28.33 -14.61 -16.16
CA ALA A 311 -26.90 -14.49 -16.09
C ALA A 311 -26.15 -14.91 -17.38
N PRO A 312 -26.43 -16.06 -18.04
CA PRO A 312 -25.72 -16.47 -19.23
C PRO A 312 -25.96 -15.57 -20.49
N GLU A 313 -27.02 -14.75 -20.45
CA GLU A 313 -27.39 -13.84 -21.52
C GLU A 313 -26.99 -12.38 -21.21
N THR A 314 -26.56 -12.12 -19.98
CA THR A 314 -26.29 -10.78 -19.43
C THR A 314 -24.84 -10.40 -19.59
N ASN A 315 -24.56 -9.30 -20.27
CA ASN A 315 -23.24 -8.72 -20.39
C ASN A 315 -23.01 -7.72 -19.24
N VAL A 316 -21.90 -7.89 -18.55
CA VAL A 316 -21.45 -7.02 -17.45
C VAL A 316 -20.15 -6.35 -17.87
N LEU A 317 -20.04 -5.04 -17.68
CA LEU A 317 -18.79 -4.30 -17.77
C LEU A 317 -18.34 -3.90 -16.36
N ILE A 318 -17.14 -4.26 -15.99
CA ILE A 318 -16.47 -3.73 -14.78
C ILE A 318 -15.46 -2.67 -15.25
N LEU A 319 -15.56 -1.46 -14.70
CA LEU A 319 -14.65 -0.34 -14.94
C LEU A 319 -13.66 -0.21 -13.79
N GLY A 320 -12.36 -0.33 -14.09
CA GLY A 320 -11.26 -0.28 -13.15
C GLY A 320 -10.97 -1.62 -12.47
N PHE A 321 -9.69 -1.99 -12.43
CA PHE A 321 -9.18 -3.22 -11.82
C PHE A 321 -8.17 -2.96 -10.71
N SER A 322 -7.38 -1.88 -10.81
CA SER A 322 -6.40 -1.53 -9.79
C SER A 322 -7.03 -1.41 -8.40
N PHE A 323 -6.24 -1.54 -7.32
CA PHE A 323 -6.81 -1.49 -5.97
C PHE A 323 -7.22 -0.07 -5.54
N LYS A 324 -6.80 0.96 -6.26
CA LYS A 324 -7.16 2.35 -5.95
C LYS A 324 -7.21 3.23 -7.21
N PRO A 325 -7.94 4.36 -7.14
CA PRO A 325 -8.04 5.32 -8.25
C PRO A 325 -6.70 5.82 -8.79
N ASP A 326 -6.65 6.06 -10.10
CA ASP A 326 -5.52 6.69 -10.81
C ASP A 326 -4.17 6.01 -10.57
N SER A 327 -4.16 4.68 -10.48
CA SER A 327 -2.99 3.84 -10.23
C SER A 327 -2.99 2.62 -11.13
N ASP A 328 -1.80 2.14 -11.47
CA ASP A 328 -1.53 0.87 -12.15
C ASP A 328 -1.35 -0.32 -11.18
N ASP A 329 -1.40 -0.06 -9.87
CA ASP A 329 -1.11 -1.07 -8.84
C ASP A 329 -2.28 -2.05 -8.66
N ILE A 330 -2.02 -3.32 -8.99
CA ILE A 330 -3.02 -4.39 -8.95
C ILE A 330 -2.97 -5.25 -7.68
N ARG A 331 -2.00 -5.03 -6.79
CA ARG A 331 -1.75 -5.89 -5.65
C ARG A 331 -2.96 -5.98 -4.71
N ASN A 332 -3.37 -7.22 -4.41
CA ASN A 332 -4.51 -7.53 -3.54
C ASN A 332 -5.81 -6.80 -3.92
N THR A 333 -6.02 -6.51 -5.21
CA THR A 333 -7.27 -5.86 -5.64
C THR A 333 -8.48 -6.75 -5.37
N LYS A 334 -9.50 -6.21 -4.71
CA LYS A 334 -10.77 -6.90 -4.46
C LYS A 334 -11.72 -6.89 -5.66
N VAL A 335 -11.38 -6.16 -6.71
CA VAL A 335 -12.08 -6.24 -8.00
C VAL A 335 -11.88 -7.62 -8.64
N ALA A 336 -10.72 -8.27 -8.39
CA ALA A 336 -10.49 -9.65 -8.80
C ALA A 336 -11.53 -10.60 -8.19
N ASP A 337 -11.77 -10.47 -6.87
CA ASP A 337 -12.78 -11.29 -6.17
C ASP A 337 -14.19 -11.00 -6.71
N LEU A 338 -14.53 -9.74 -6.97
CA LEU A 338 -15.80 -9.35 -7.58
C LEU A 338 -15.98 -9.97 -8.97
N TYR A 339 -14.97 -9.87 -9.83
CA TYR A 339 -14.98 -10.47 -11.16
C TYR A 339 -15.19 -11.99 -11.09
N ILE A 340 -14.43 -12.68 -10.23
CA ILE A 340 -14.54 -14.14 -10.06
C ILE A 340 -15.96 -14.54 -9.62
N ASN A 341 -16.56 -13.80 -8.68
CA ASN A 341 -17.91 -14.07 -8.21
C ASN A 341 -18.96 -13.86 -9.30
N LEU A 342 -18.85 -12.80 -10.13
CA LEU A 342 -19.77 -12.55 -11.24
C LEU A 342 -19.64 -13.60 -12.34
N VAL A 343 -18.41 -13.97 -12.72
CA VAL A 343 -18.18 -15.05 -13.71
C VAL A 343 -18.68 -16.39 -13.16
N GLY A 344 -18.43 -16.69 -11.86
CA GLY A 344 -18.94 -17.88 -11.20
C GLY A 344 -20.47 -17.96 -11.13
N ALA A 345 -21.15 -16.81 -11.09
CA ALA A 345 -22.60 -16.70 -11.20
C ALA A 345 -23.11 -16.83 -12.64
N GLY A 346 -22.23 -16.96 -13.62
CA GLY A 346 -22.55 -17.21 -15.04
C GLY A 346 -22.69 -15.95 -15.89
N TYR A 347 -22.36 -14.77 -15.40
CA TYR A 347 -22.40 -13.52 -16.18
C TYR A 347 -21.27 -13.46 -17.23
N LYS A 348 -21.56 -12.86 -18.39
CA LYS A 348 -20.56 -12.54 -19.41
C LYS A 348 -19.84 -11.25 -19.03
N THR A 349 -18.80 -11.36 -18.25
CA THR A 349 -18.13 -10.21 -17.64
C THR A 349 -16.92 -9.74 -18.46
N THR A 350 -16.95 -8.48 -18.90
CA THR A 350 -15.82 -7.75 -19.48
C THR A 350 -15.20 -6.88 -18.37
N LEU A 351 -13.88 -6.90 -18.25
CA LEU A 351 -13.14 -6.11 -17.30
C LEU A 351 -12.23 -5.12 -18.06
N TYR A 352 -12.43 -3.83 -17.86
CA TYR A 352 -11.70 -2.76 -18.52
C TYR A 352 -10.92 -1.91 -17.52
N ASP A 353 -9.62 -1.80 -17.75
CA ASP A 353 -8.78 -0.85 -17.04
C ASP A 353 -7.63 -0.41 -17.97
N PRO A 354 -7.54 0.88 -18.32
CA PRO A 354 -6.53 1.39 -19.23
C PRO A 354 -5.17 1.68 -18.56
N LEU A 355 -5.07 1.58 -17.24
CA LEU A 355 -3.87 1.93 -16.48
C LEU A 355 -3.02 0.70 -16.10
N VAL A 356 -3.63 -0.47 -15.97
CA VAL A 356 -2.95 -1.68 -15.51
C VAL A 356 -2.20 -2.40 -16.64
N ASP A 357 -1.12 -3.10 -16.30
CA ASP A 357 -0.45 -4.00 -17.24
C ASP A 357 -1.26 -5.29 -17.40
N VAL A 358 -1.83 -5.48 -18.60
CA VAL A 358 -2.70 -6.63 -18.96
C VAL A 358 -1.95 -7.96 -18.76
N LYS A 359 -0.62 -7.99 -18.98
CA LYS A 359 0.19 -9.21 -18.81
C LYS A 359 0.38 -9.52 -17.33
N GLU A 360 0.68 -8.51 -16.52
CA GLU A 360 0.83 -8.67 -15.07
C GLU A 360 -0.46 -9.17 -14.42
N VAL A 361 -1.63 -8.61 -14.80
CA VAL A 361 -2.94 -9.10 -14.34
C VAL A 361 -3.16 -10.55 -14.72
N LYS A 362 -2.78 -10.94 -15.94
CA LYS A 362 -2.92 -12.33 -16.39
C LYS A 362 -2.02 -13.28 -15.63
N GLU A 363 -0.78 -12.88 -15.33
CA GLU A 363 0.20 -13.69 -14.61
C GLU A 363 -0.19 -13.85 -13.14
N GLU A 364 -0.62 -12.76 -12.47
CA GLU A 364 -0.90 -12.75 -11.03
C GLU A 364 -2.26 -13.36 -10.68
N TYR A 365 -3.32 -12.99 -11.45
CA TYR A 365 -4.70 -13.36 -11.13
C TYR A 365 -5.30 -14.42 -12.07
N ASN A 366 -4.65 -14.73 -13.19
CA ASN A 366 -5.21 -15.53 -14.28
C ASN A 366 -6.54 -14.96 -14.82
N ILE A 367 -6.76 -13.66 -14.71
CA ILE A 367 -7.92 -12.90 -15.21
C ILE A 367 -7.55 -12.22 -16.53
N LYS A 368 -8.57 -12.08 -17.42
CA LYS A 368 -8.41 -11.28 -18.63
C LYS A 368 -8.98 -9.90 -18.41
N VAL A 369 -8.13 -8.90 -18.39
CA VAL A 369 -8.48 -7.48 -18.47
C VAL A 369 -8.21 -6.97 -19.88
N THR A 370 -8.84 -5.90 -20.29
CA THR A 370 -8.56 -5.19 -21.54
C THR A 370 -8.35 -3.70 -21.30
N ASP A 371 -7.43 -3.11 -22.05
CA ASP A 371 -7.14 -1.68 -22.14
C ASP A 371 -7.74 -1.06 -23.44
N ASP A 372 -8.42 -1.88 -24.29
CA ASP A 372 -9.01 -1.43 -25.54
C ASP A 372 -10.29 -0.61 -25.27
N PRO A 373 -10.30 0.71 -25.60
CA PRO A 373 -11.45 1.57 -25.37
C PRO A 373 -12.70 1.20 -26.19
N LYS A 374 -12.60 0.35 -27.21
CA LYS A 374 -13.74 -0.13 -27.99
C LYS A 374 -14.79 -0.85 -27.15
N VAL A 375 -14.46 -1.31 -25.95
CA VAL A 375 -15.44 -1.87 -25.02
C VAL A 375 -16.43 -0.81 -24.54
N LEU A 376 -16.07 0.47 -24.57
CA LEU A 376 -16.91 1.60 -24.20
C LEU A 376 -17.87 2.04 -25.32
N GLU A 377 -17.79 1.44 -26.52
CA GLU A 377 -18.70 1.68 -27.65
C GLU A 377 -19.89 0.70 -27.65
N LYS A 378 -19.95 -0.20 -26.67
CA LYS A 378 -20.98 -1.26 -26.55
C LYS A 378 -21.92 -0.96 -25.40
N GLU A 379 -23.13 -1.48 -25.53
CA GLU A 379 -24.10 -1.46 -24.44
C GLU A 379 -24.03 -2.74 -23.60
N TYR A 380 -24.23 -2.57 -22.29
CA TYR A 380 -24.23 -3.64 -21.29
C TYR A 380 -25.54 -3.61 -20.50
N GLN A 381 -25.98 -4.74 -20.01
CA GLN A 381 -27.09 -4.78 -19.06
C GLN A 381 -26.68 -4.28 -17.70
N ILE A 382 -25.39 -4.42 -17.35
CA ILE A 382 -24.86 -4.03 -16.04
C ILE A 382 -23.49 -3.38 -16.23
N VAL A 383 -23.33 -2.18 -15.67
CA VAL A 383 -22.02 -1.52 -15.54
C VAL A 383 -21.69 -1.45 -14.07
N VAL A 384 -20.48 -1.88 -13.69
CA VAL A 384 -19.99 -1.92 -12.32
C VAL A 384 -18.76 -1.04 -12.21
N ILE A 385 -18.76 -0.12 -11.26
CA ILE A 385 -17.56 0.65 -10.93
C ILE A 385 -16.73 -0.18 -9.92
N GLY A 386 -15.67 -0.82 -10.42
CA GLY A 386 -14.74 -1.59 -9.61
C GLY A 386 -13.71 -0.70 -8.94
N THR A 387 -13.07 0.18 -9.72
CA THR A 387 -12.18 1.25 -9.25
C THR A 387 -12.43 2.48 -10.08
N HIS A 388 -12.72 3.60 -9.43
CA HIS A 388 -13.03 4.83 -10.13
C HIS A 388 -11.77 5.63 -10.47
N HIS A 389 -11.34 5.57 -11.73
CA HIS A 389 -10.31 6.47 -12.29
C HIS A 389 -10.93 7.79 -12.75
N LYS A 390 -10.27 8.92 -12.54
CA LYS A 390 -10.73 10.25 -13.00
C LYS A 390 -11.04 10.30 -14.49
N MET A 391 -10.32 9.52 -15.29
CA MET A 391 -10.60 9.44 -16.72
C MET A 391 -11.99 8.88 -17.04
N PHE A 392 -12.61 8.16 -16.12
CA PHE A 392 -13.99 7.68 -16.27
C PHE A 392 -15.04 8.77 -16.09
N ASP A 393 -14.69 9.93 -15.50
CA ASP A 393 -15.59 11.07 -15.37
C ASP A 393 -16.06 11.63 -16.74
N SER A 394 -15.26 11.40 -17.79
CA SER A 394 -15.60 11.80 -19.17
C SER A 394 -16.51 10.83 -19.88
N ILE A 395 -16.80 9.66 -19.31
CA ILE A 395 -17.65 8.62 -19.92
C ILE A 395 -19.11 8.89 -19.58
N ASP A 396 -19.95 9.06 -20.61
CA ASP A 396 -21.39 9.05 -20.37
C ASP A 396 -21.86 7.61 -20.10
N MET A 397 -21.99 7.28 -18.82
CA MET A 397 -22.41 5.95 -18.37
C MET A 397 -23.77 5.52 -18.90
N ASN A 398 -24.64 6.47 -19.30
CA ASN A 398 -25.94 6.15 -19.86
C ASN A 398 -25.83 5.57 -21.27
N ASN A 399 -24.77 5.88 -22.00
CA ASN A 399 -24.50 5.29 -23.32
C ASN A 399 -23.90 3.87 -23.21
N LEU A 400 -23.51 3.46 -22.03
CA LEU A 400 -22.98 2.11 -21.77
C LEU A 400 -24.04 1.12 -21.32
N ILE A 401 -25.24 1.57 -20.96
CA ILE A 401 -26.30 0.71 -20.43
C ILE A 401 -27.47 0.60 -21.41
N THR A 402 -28.01 -0.61 -21.56
CA THR A 402 -29.27 -0.84 -22.26
C THR A 402 -30.46 -0.17 -21.56
N ASP A 403 -31.62 -0.02 -22.23
CA ASP A 403 -32.82 0.63 -21.65
C ASP A 403 -33.23 0.12 -20.25
N LYS A 404 -33.02 -1.17 -19.99
CA LYS A 404 -33.33 -1.81 -18.69
C LYS A 404 -32.09 -2.04 -17.83
N GLY A 405 -30.94 -1.59 -18.33
CA GLY A 405 -29.66 -1.75 -17.64
C GLY A 405 -29.57 -0.93 -16.36
N PHE A 406 -28.54 -1.20 -15.59
CA PHE A 406 -28.25 -0.43 -14.39
C PHE A 406 -26.75 -0.31 -14.10
N ILE A 407 -26.40 0.71 -13.34
CA ILE A 407 -25.06 0.93 -12.86
C ILE A 407 -25.00 0.48 -11.39
N CYS A 408 -23.98 -0.30 -11.05
CA CYS A 408 -23.65 -0.64 -9.68
C CYS A 408 -22.41 0.17 -9.26
N ASP A 409 -22.63 1.19 -8.46
CA ASP A 409 -21.59 2.08 -7.96
C ASP A 409 -21.65 2.13 -6.43
N ILE A 410 -20.74 1.43 -5.76
CA ILE A 410 -20.63 1.43 -4.31
C ILE A 410 -20.00 2.70 -3.76
N TYR A 411 -19.32 3.48 -4.62
CA TYR A 411 -18.65 4.72 -4.23
C TYR A 411 -19.57 5.95 -4.34
N GLY A 412 -20.77 5.79 -4.92
CA GLY A 412 -21.76 6.85 -5.05
C GLY A 412 -21.40 7.99 -6.01
N ILE A 413 -20.50 7.74 -6.94
CA ILE A 413 -19.98 8.78 -7.84
C ILE A 413 -20.97 9.04 -8.99
N HIS A 414 -21.62 7.99 -9.48
CA HIS A 414 -22.57 8.04 -10.57
C HIS A 414 -23.99 7.80 -10.07
N LYS A 415 -24.76 8.87 -9.93
CA LYS A 415 -26.18 8.75 -9.55
C LYS A 415 -27.00 8.13 -10.68
N PRO A 416 -27.82 7.10 -10.40
CA PRO A 416 -28.75 6.59 -11.41
C PRO A 416 -29.69 7.68 -11.87
N ARG A 417 -30.14 7.64 -13.12
CA ARG A 417 -31.26 8.47 -13.58
C ARG A 417 -32.48 8.17 -12.70
N SER A 418 -33.02 9.21 -12.06
CA SER A 418 -34.27 9.18 -11.30
C SER A 418 -35.46 8.77 -12.19
#